data_611d8e964f323e82cdacee6d8db6f76e
#
_entry.id   611d8e964f323e82cdacee6d8db6f76e
#
_cell.length_a   1.000
_cell.length_b   1.000
_cell.length_c   1.000
_cell.angle_alpha   90.00
_cell.angle_beta   90.00
_cell.angle_gamma   90.00
#
_symmetry.space_group_name_H-M   'P 1'
#
loop_
_entity.id
_entity.type
_entity.pdbx_description
1 polymer ?
#
loop_
_entity_poly.entity_id
_entity_poly.type
_entity_poly.pdbx_seq_one_letter_code
_entity_poly.pdbx_strand_id
1 'polypeptide(L)'
;VKKVEDLQEGDIISFRQGQSVITHRINKIMDENGEIVYQTKGDNNNIEDSGTITDSLIEGKVIYKIPKLGKISLFLQNKIILIIIVLLLYVYISYSGVKEKRKKKRKMVREKYEKMEENKCKKSNQ
;
A
#
# COMPACT_ATOMS: atom_id res chain seq x y z
N VAL A 1 0.24 22.40 18.26
CA VAL A 1 0.01 22.54 16.83
C VAL A 1 1.30 23.07 16.24
N LYS A 2 1.93 22.32 15.35
CA LYS A 2 3.17 22.76 14.69
C LYS A 2 2.72 23.78 13.63
N LYS A 3 3.13 25.04 13.79
CA LYS A 3 2.87 26.08 12.79
C LYS A 3 3.47 25.60 11.45
N VAL A 4 2.69 25.56 10.41
CA VAL A 4 3.19 25.21 9.08
C VAL A 4 3.83 26.46 8.52
N GLU A 5 5.16 26.51 8.52
CA GLU A 5 5.96 27.58 7.95
C GLU A 5 6.09 27.36 6.44
N ASP A 6 6.20 28.44 5.68
CA ASP A 6 6.44 28.46 4.21
C ASP A 6 5.35 27.79 3.36
N LEU A 7 4.09 28.22 3.53
CA LEU A 7 3.02 27.86 2.61
C LEU A 7 3.12 28.66 1.30
N GLN A 8 2.93 27.99 0.19
CA GLN A 8 2.98 28.57 -1.16
C GLN A 8 1.69 28.26 -1.93
N GLU A 9 1.40 29.08 -2.94
CA GLU A 9 0.33 28.77 -3.89
C GLU A 9 0.62 27.42 -4.58
N GLY A 10 -0.40 26.58 -4.67
CA GLY A 10 -0.29 25.21 -5.16
C GLY A 10 -0.09 24.15 -4.07
N ASP A 11 0.26 24.51 -2.84
CA ASP A 11 0.34 23.55 -1.73
C ASP A 11 -1.03 22.99 -1.37
N ILE A 12 -1.06 21.75 -0.93
CA ILE A 12 -2.28 21.12 -0.41
C ILE A 12 -2.25 21.20 1.10
N ILE A 13 -3.27 21.80 1.68
CA ILE A 13 -3.40 21.97 3.14
C ILE A 13 -4.65 21.26 3.67
N SER A 14 -4.55 20.79 4.90
CA SER A 14 -5.69 20.34 5.68
C SER A 14 -6.04 21.41 6.70
N PHE A 15 -7.27 21.84 6.72
CA PHE A 15 -7.75 22.90 7.60
C PHE A 15 -9.11 22.57 8.20
N ARG A 16 -9.42 23.18 9.32
CA ARG A 16 -10.67 22.97 10.05
C ARG A 16 -11.75 23.91 9.56
N GLN A 17 -12.89 23.32 9.20
CA GLN A 17 -14.10 24.07 8.88
C GLN A 17 -15.26 23.54 9.73
N GLY A 18 -15.59 24.27 10.79
CA GLY A 18 -16.54 23.81 11.80
C GLY A 18 -16.04 22.54 12.51
N GLN A 19 -16.79 21.46 12.41
CA GLN A 19 -16.42 20.16 13.00
C GLN A 19 -15.67 19.23 12.03
N SER A 20 -15.50 19.64 10.78
CA SER A 20 -14.85 18.83 9.75
C SER A 20 -13.45 19.33 9.43
N VAL A 21 -12.58 18.39 9.04
CA VAL A 21 -11.28 18.70 8.46
C VAL A 21 -11.37 18.51 6.96
N ILE A 22 -11.04 19.56 6.21
CA ILE A 22 -11.09 19.60 4.75
C ILE A 22 -9.68 19.68 4.23
N THR A 23 -9.40 19.05 3.09
CA THR A 23 -8.09 19.06 2.44
C THR A 23 -8.23 19.56 1.01
N HIS A 24 -7.78 20.80 0.77
CA HIS A 24 -7.84 21.46 -0.52
C HIS A 24 -6.50 22.10 -0.87
N ARG A 25 -6.38 22.56 -2.10
CA ARG A 25 -5.18 23.22 -2.63
C ARG A 25 -5.29 24.73 -2.44
N ILE A 26 -4.21 25.38 -2.01
CA ILE A 26 -4.07 26.85 -2.00
C ILE A 26 -4.10 27.34 -3.45
N ASN A 27 -5.09 28.12 -3.79
CA ASN A 27 -5.20 28.75 -5.10
C ASN A 27 -4.56 30.14 -5.12
N LYS A 28 -4.74 30.90 -4.03
CA LYS A 28 -4.16 32.25 -3.86
C LYS A 28 -3.79 32.47 -2.40
N ILE A 29 -2.77 33.30 -2.19
CA ILE A 29 -2.39 33.84 -0.89
C ILE A 29 -2.62 35.34 -0.94
N MET A 30 -3.32 35.88 0.04
CA MET A 30 -3.70 37.29 0.10
C MET A 30 -3.37 37.86 1.48
N ASP A 31 -3.16 39.16 1.54
CA ASP A 31 -3.05 39.92 2.80
C ASP A 31 -4.37 40.67 3.01
N GLU A 32 -5.06 40.36 4.06
CA GLU A 32 -6.27 41.06 4.48
C GLU A 32 -6.02 41.76 5.81
N ASN A 33 -5.85 43.07 5.77
CA ASN A 33 -5.60 43.91 6.95
C ASN A 33 -4.35 43.52 7.78
N GLY A 34 -3.28 43.03 7.13
CA GLY A 34 -2.07 42.60 7.79
C GLY A 34 -2.10 41.14 8.30
N GLU A 35 -3.13 40.39 7.96
CA GLU A 35 -3.23 38.96 8.21
C GLU A 35 -3.15 38.18 6.87
N ILE A 36 -2.29 37.17 6.82
CA ILE A 36 -2.20 36.31 5.64
C ILE A 36 -3.37 35.34 5.65
N VAL A 37 -4.12 35.32 4.54
CA VAL A 37 -5.25 34.44 4.32
C VAL A 37 -5.09 33.65 3.03
N TYR A 38 -5.65 32.45 3.02
CA TYR A 38 -5.52 31.51 1.93
C TYR A 38 -6.88 31.26 1.29
N GLN A 39 -6.97 31.47 0.00
CA GLN A 39 -8.08 31.04 -0.83
C GLN A 39 -7.81 29.62 -1.32
N THR A 40 -8.68 28.69 -0.99
CA THR A 40 -8.52 27.28 -1.36
C THR A 40 -9.46 26.83 -2.46
N LYS A 41 -9.11 25.71 -3.10
CA LYS A 41 -9.92 25.06 -4.13
C LYS A 41 -9.67 23.56 -4.11
N GLY A 42 -10.72 22.76 -4.13
CA GLY A 42 -10.62 21.32 -4.32
C GLY A 42 -10.14 20.96 -5.74
N ASP A 43 -9.25 20.00 -5.89
CA ASP A 43 -8.70 19.58 -7.21
C ASP A 43 -9.79 19.15 -8.21
N ASN A 44 -10.95 18.68 -7.73
CA ASN A 44 -12.08 18.25 -8.55
C ASN A 44 -13.19 19.30 -8.67
N ASN A 45 -13.03 20.48 -8.04
CA ASN A 45 -14.03 21.53 -8.07
C ASN A 45 -13.78 22.49 -9.24
N ASN A 46 -14.83 22.99 -9.88
CA ASN A 46 -14.71 23.99 -10.94
C ASN A 46 -14.57 25.41 -10.39
N ILE A 47 -15.04 25.65 -9.16
CA ILE A 47 -15.07 26.93 -8.48
C ILE A 47 -14.21 26.90 -7.22
N GLU A 48 -13.72 28.07 -6.81
CA GLU A 48 -12.99 28.25 -5.55
C GLU A 48 -13.95 28.05 -4.37
N ASP A 49 -13.39 27.72 -3.21
CA ASP A 49 -14.16 27.57 -1.98
C ASP A 49 -14.67 28.96 -1.53
N SER A 50 -15.85 29.01 -0.94
CA SER A 50 -16.38 30.26 -0.40
C SER A 50 -15.68 30.60 0.92
N GLY A 51 -15.04 31.77 0.97
CA GLY A 51 -14.32 32.26 2.15
C GLY A 51 -12.81 31.98 2.12
N THR A 52 -12.11 32.65 3.00
CA THR A 52 -10.67 32.57 3.18
C THR A 52 -10.30 31.81 4.45
N ILE A 53 -9.14 31.19 4.48
CA ILE A 53 -8.62 30.39 5.59
C ILE A 53 -7.45 31.14 6.21
N THR A 54 -7.44 31.29 7.53
CA THR A 54 -6.33 31.86 8.30
C THR A 54 -5.38 30.77 8.77
N ASP A 55 -4.14 31.12 9.10
CA ASP A 55 -3.12 30.19 9.65
C ASP A 55 -3.64 29.38 10.85
N SER A 56 -4.48 29.99 11.68
CA SER A 56 -5.01 29.37 12.89
C SER A 56 -5.90 28.15 12.62
N LEU A 57 -6.50 28.06 11.43
CA LEU A 57 -7.39 26.99 11.02
C LEU A 57 -6.62 25.85 10.33
N ILE A 58 -5.36 26.06 9.97
CA ILE A 58 -4.55 25.07 9.25
C ILE A 58 -4.03 24.02 10.21
N GLU A 59 -4.38 22.77 9.97
CA GLU A 59 -3.94 21.59 10.72
C GLU A 59 -2.59 21.06 10.20
N GLY A 60 -2.33 21.19 8.89
CA GLY A 60 -1.08 20.74 8.30
C GLY A 60 -1.01 20.84 6.78
N LYS A 61 0.20 20.66 6.25
CA LYS A 61 0.52 20.62 4.81
C LYS A 61 0.70 19.16 4.37
N VAL A 62 0.12 18.80 3.23
CA VAL A 62 0.30 17.48 2.62
C VAL A 62 1.67 17.44 1.94
N ILE A 63 2.58 16.66 2.47
CA ILE A 63 3.96 16.50 1.95
C ILE A 63 4.09 15.36 0.94
N TYR A 64 3.14 14.40 0.95
CA TYR A 64 3.18 13.26 0.04
C TYR A 64 1.78 12.76 -0.31
N LYS A 65 1.56 12.40 -1.57
CA LYS A 65 0.29 11.86 -2.09
C LYS A 65 0.56 10.53 -2.79
N ILE A 66 -0.05 9.46 -2.30
CA ILE A 66 0.00 8.15 -2.97
C ILE A 66 -1.28 7.99 -3.80
N PRO A 67 -1.20 8.13 -5.14
CA PRO A 67 -2.37 7.96 -5.98
C PRO A 67 -2.85 6.50 -5.97
N LYS A 68 -4.16 6.31 -6.11
CA LYS A 68 -4.80 4.99 -6.27
C LYS A 68 -4.79 4.06 -5.05
N LEU A 69 -4.14 4.41 -3.93
CA LEU A 69 -4.10 3.55 -2.74
C LEU A 69 -5.51 3.29 -2.17
N GLY A 70 -6.39 4.30 -2.21
CA GLY A 70 -7.79 4.16 -1.80
C GLY A 70 -8.56 3.11 -2.63
N LYS A 71 -8.28 2.99 -3.93
CA LYS A 71 -8.91 1.96 -4.79
C LYS A 71 -8.46 0.56 -4.40
N ILE A 72 -7.19 0.38 -4.02
CA ILE A 72 -6.66 -0.90 -3.53
C ILE A 72 -7.33 -1.26 -2.21
N SER A 73 -7.50 -0.30 -1.30
CA SER A 73 -8.19 -0.51 -0.02
C SER A 73 -9.64 -0.96 -0.24
N LEU A 74 -10.38 -0.31 -1.14
CA LEU A 74 -11.76 -0.71 -1.49
C LEU A 74 -11.81 -2.11 -2.11
N PHE A 75 -10.83 -2.46 -2.93
CA PHE A 75 -10.73 -3.79 -3.52
C PHE A 75 -10.50 -4.88 -2.46
N LEU A 76 -9.63 -4.62 -1.48
CA LEU A 76 -9.34 -5.54 -0.37
C LEU A 76 -10.49 -5.66 0.64
N GLN A 77 -11.39 -4.67 0.72
CA GLN A 77 -12.58 -4.73 1.58
C GLN A 77 -13.64 -5.71 1.04
N ASN A 78 -13.53 -6.13 -0.23
CA ASN A 78 -14.46 -7.10 -0.78
C ASN A 78 -14.15 -8.50 -0.21
N LYS A 79 -15.06 -9.00 0.64
CA LYS A 79 -14.94 -10.31 1.31
C LYS A 79 -14.73 -11.46 0.32
N ILE A 80 -15.34 -11.38 -0.87
CA ILE A 80 -15.22 -12.42 -1.91
C ILE A 80 -13.79 -12.49 -2.42
N ILE A 81 -13.15 -11.35 -2.67
CA ILE A 81 -11.78 -11.28 -3.15
C ILE A 81 -10.82 -11.85 -2.10
N LEU A 82 -11.03 -11.53 -0.83
CA LEU A 82 -10.24 -12.05 0.28
C LEU A 82 -10.32 -13.59 0.35
N ILE A 83 -11.51 -14.16 0.20
CA ILE A 83 -11.73 -15.62 0.17
C ILE A 83 -10.99 -16.25 -1.01
N ILE A 84 -11.06 -15.64 -2.21
CA ILE A 84 -10.36 -16.16 -3.39
C ILE A 84 -8.84 -16.16 -3.17
N ILE A 85 -8.28 -15.09 -2.59
CA ILE A 85 -6.84 -15.02 -2.28
C ILE A 85 -6.44 -16.13 -1.31
N VAL A 86 -7.21 -16.34 -0.25
CA VAL A 86 -6.94 -17.41 0.74
C VAL A 86 -6.99 -18.79 0.08
N LEU A 87 -7.99 -19.06 -0.78
CA LEU A 87 -8.09 -20.32 -1.52
C LEU A 87 -6.89 -20.53 -2.46
N LEU A 88 -6.47 -19.51 -3.18
CA LEU A 88 -5.30 -19.60 -4.07
C LEU A 88 -4.01 -19.87 -3.28
N LEU A 89 -3.81 -19.22 -2.14
CA LEU A 89 -2.69 -19.49 -1.25
C LEU A 89 -2.73 -20.94 -0.71
N TYR A 90 -3.90 -21.43 -0.31
CA TYR A 90 -4.05 -22.81 0.14
C TYR A 90 -3.68 -23.82 -0.95
N VAL A 91 -4.18 -23.64 -2.17
CA VAL A 91 -3.84 -24.48 -3.34
C VAL A 91 -2.35 -24.42 -3.63
N TYR A 92 -1.73 -23.23 -3.60
CA TYR A 92 -0.30 -23.05 -3.83
C TYR A 92 0.56 -23.80 -2.80
N ILE A 93 0.22 -23.69 -1.51
CA ILE A 93 0.94 -24.38 -0.42
C ILE A 93 0.78 -25.89 -0.56
N SER A 94 -0.43 -26.38 -0.85
CA SER A 94 -0.69 -27.80 -1.08
C SER A 94 0.10 -28.35 -2.26
N TYR A 95 0.14 -27.61 -3.36
CA TYR A 95 0.90 -28.01 -4.54
C TYR A 95 2.42 -28.06 -4.28
N SER A 96 2.96 -27.05 -3.59
CA SER A 96 4.39 -27.00 -3.24
C SER A 96 4.80 -28.15 -2.31
N GLY A 97 3.97 -28.48 -1.32
CA GLY A 97 4.19 -29.60 -0.42
C GLY A 97 4.20 -30.98 -1.13
N VAL A 98 3.31 -31.17 -2.11
CA VAL A 98 3.31 -32.39 -2.94
C VAL A 98 4.57 -32.51 -3.80
N LYS A 99 5.03 -31.41 -4.36
CA LYS A 99 6.25 -31.35 -5.19
C LYS A 99 7.50 -31.71 -4.40
N GLU A 100 7.59 -31.25 -3.16
CA GLU A 100 8.70 -31.58 -2.26
C GLU A 100 8.69 -33.06 -1.83
N LYS A 101 7.52 -33.59 -1.47
CA LYS A 101 7.37 -35.03 -1.14
C LYS A 101 7.78 -35.94 -2.30
N ARG A 102 7.40 -35.60 -3.54
CA ARG A 102 7.80 -36.32 -4.74
C ARG A 102 9.32 -36.27 -4.97
N LYS A 103 9.95 -35.14 -4.70
CA LYS A 103 11.40 -34.94 -4.84
C LYS A 103 12.18 -35.78 -3.81
N LYS A 104 11.70 -35.81 -2.54
CA LYS A 104 12.28 -36.66 -1.48
C LYS A 104 12.14 -38.15 -1.81
N LYS A 105 10.98 -38.59 -2.29
CA LYS A 105 10.73 -39.98 -2.69
C LYS A 105 11.66 -40.42 -3.83
N ARG A 106 11.86 -39.56 -4.84
CA ARG A 106 12.80 -39.85 -5.95
C ARG A 106 14.25 -39.98 -5.47
N LYS A 107 14.70 -39.12 -4.54
CA LYS A 107 16.05 -39.22 -3.96
C LYS A 107 16.24 -40.52 -3.20
N MET A 108 15.31 -40.90 -2.32
CA MET A 108 15.39 -42.17 -1.57
C MET A 108 15.43 -43.41 -2.48
N VAL A 109 14.65 -43.39 -3.56
CA VAL A 109 14.64 -44.49 -4.54
C VAL A 109 15.99 -44.57 -5.23
N ARG A 110 16.57 -43.45 -5.64
CA ARG A 110 17.91 -43.40 -6.29
C ARG A 110 19.02 -43.93 -5.38
N GLU A 111 19.07 -43.46 -4.14
CA GLU A 111 20.02 -43.94 -3.12
C GLU A 111 19.91 -45.46 -2.88
N LYS A 112 18.67 -45.99 -2.91
CA LYS A 112 18.45 -47.42 -2.77
C LYS A 112 18.98 -48.23 -3.95
N TYR A 113 18.84 -47.71 -5.18
CA TYR A 113 19.42 -48.36 -6.38
C TYR A 113 20.92 -48.32 -6.36
N GLU A 114 21.55 -47.22 -6.03
CA GLU A 114 23.00 -47.06 -5.93
C GLU A 114 23.62 -48.08 -4.93
N LYS A 115 22.98 -48.20 -3.74
CA LYS A 115 23.43 -49.21 -2.75
C LYS A 115 23.26 -50.66 -3.22
N MET A 116 22.21 -50.96 -3.99
CA MET A 116 22.01 -52.30 -4.55
C MET A 116 23.07 -52.64 -5.61
N GLU A 117 23.43 -51.68 -6.46
CA GLU A 117 24.51 -51.89 -7.45
C GLU A 117 25.87 -52.06 -6.79
N GLU A 118 26.20 -51.25 -5.78
CA GLU A 118 27.42 -51.40 -5.00
C GLU A 118 27.56 -52.77 -4.34
N ASN A 119 26.44 -53.26 -3.76
CA ASN A 119 26.43 -54.60 -3.17
C ASN A 119 26.54 -55.74 -4.20
N LYS A 120 26.00 -55.55 -5.42
CA LYS A 120 26.18 -56.52 -6.51
C LYS A 120 27.64 -56.57 -6.97
N CYS A 121 28.29 -55.41 -7.14
CA CYS A 121 29.73 -55.36 -7.49
C CYS A 121 30.62 -56.06 -6.45
N LYS A 122 30.35 -55.84 -5.16
CA LYS A 122 31.11 -56.49 -4.08
C LYS A 122 30.98 -58.01 -4.07
N LYS A 123 29.81 -58.55 -4.44
CA LYS A 123 29.58 -60.02 -4.53
C LYS A 123 30.18 -60.67 -5.80
N SER A 124 30.43 -59.90 -6.85
CA SER A 124 31.03 -60.43 -8.09
C SER A 124 32.54 -60.51 -8.04
N ASN A 125 33.18 -59.88 -7.06
CA ASN A 125 34.65 -59.83 -6.89
C ASN A 125 35.15 -60.78 -5.77
N GLN A 126 34.32 -61.66 -5.26
CA GLN A 126 34.64 -62.79 -4.38
C GLN A 126 34.47 -64.13 -5.11
#